data_25cf25df323e79cec28c355508b143e7
#
_entry.id   25cf25df323e79cec28c355508b143e7
#
_cell.length_a   1.000
_cell.length_b   1.000
_cell.length_c   1.000
_cell.angle_alpha   90.00
_cell.angle_beta   90.00
_cell.angle_gamma   90.00
#
_symmetry.space_group_name_H-M   'P 1'
#
loop_
_entity.id
_entity.type
_entity.pdbx_description
1 polymer ?
#
loop_
_entity_poly.entity_id
_entity_poly.type
_entity_poly.pdbx_seq_one_letter_code
_entity_poly.pdbx_strand_id
1 'polypeptide(L)'
;MPVSRSLISVFALYVLFSIKAMAGDVLLNGEKVEQLDWEQLMPADYSLDGFFDDRDIGAWDDLDPKTALLMDELQQVLQSAPIVPEMDGRMIKIPGFVVPVEGENQNVFKFFLVPYFGACIHVPPPPSNQIIYADYEPGVKLESLYDAVWLTGKLRTKTFSHELASSGYTMDVYRIEPYNE
;
A
#
# COMPACT_ATOMS: atom_id res chain seq x y z
N MET A 1 -48.86 21.54 62.54
CA MET A 1 -47.77 22.29 61.90
C MET A 1 -46.78 21.33 61.30
N PRO A 2 -46.80 21.05 60.05
CA PRO A 2 -45.69 20.31 59.45
C PRO A 2 -44.96 21.15 58.42
N VAL A 3 -43.64 21.09 58.50
CA VAL A 3 -42.70 21.77 57.62
C VAL A 3 -42.54 20.94 56.32
N SER A 4 -42.87 21.60 55.22
CA SER A 4 -42.67 21.05 53.88
C SER A 4 -41.16 21.05 53.54
N ARG A 5 -40.60 19.87 53.25
CA ARG A 5 -39.22 19.70 52.74
C ARG A 5 -39.28 19.62 51.22
N SER A 6 -38.89 20.69 50.56
CA SER A 6 -38.70 20.75 49.12
C SER A 6 -37.46 19.92 48.72
N LEU A 7 -37.69 18.87 47.94
CA LEU A 7 -36.68 18.08 47.30
C LEU A 7 -36.21 18.85 46.03
N ILE A 8 -35.03 19.44 46.10
CA ILE A 8 -34.32 19.98 44.94
C ILE A 8 -33.66 18.81 44.22
N SER A 9 -34.28 18.38 43.11
CA SER A 9 -33.65 17.44 42.17
C SER A 9 -32.55 18.14 41.40
N VAL A 10 -31.32 17.83 41.74
CA VAL A 10 -30.15 18.22 40.94
C VAL A 10 -30.05 17.30 39.72
N PHE A 11 -30.47 17.77 38.59
CA PHE A 11 -30.26 17.12 37.30
C PHE A 11 -28.80 17.36 36.86
N ALA A 12 -27.94 16.41 37.17
CA ALA A 12 -26.57 16.42 36.68
C ALA A 12 -26.59 16.07 35.20
N LEU A 13 -26.49 17.11 34.34
CA LEU A 13 -26.30 16.97 32.90
C LEU A 13 -24.87 16.47 32.64
N TYR A 14 -24.70 15.17 32.45
CA TYR A 14 -23.45 14.56 31.99
C TYR A 14 -23.25 14.92 30.52
N VAL A 15 -22.55 16.00 30.26
CA VAL A 15 -22.03 16.30 28.91
C VAL A 15 -20.86 15.37 28.68
N LEU A 16 -21.12 14.25 27.99
CA LEU A 16 -20.08 13.38 27.43
C LEU A 16 -19.36 14.17 26.32
N PHE A 17 -18.31 14.84 26.71
CA PHE A 17 -17.34 15.40 25.77
C PHE A 17 -16.56 14.22 25.17
N SER A 18 -17.04 13.74 24.01
CA SER A 18 -16.28 12.81 23.18
C SER A 18 -15.01 13.54 22.73
N ILE A 19 -13.91 13.36 23.45
CA ILE A 19 -12.58 13.75 22.99
C ILE A 19 -12.30 12.79 21.82
N LYS A 20 -12.60 13.23 20.60
CA LYS A 20 -11.95 12.68 19.43
C LYS A 20 -10.46 12.97 19.63
N ALA A 21 -9.68 11.92 19.91
CA ALA A 21 -8.24 12.02 19.82
C ALA A 21 -7.93 12.51 18.40
N MET A 22 -7.57 13.78 18.28
CA MET A 22 -6.99 14.30 17.05
C MET A 22 -5.62 13.61 16.95
N ALA A 23 -5.53 12.56 16.15
CA ALA A 23 -4.25 12.10 15.65
C ALA A 23 -3.64 13.33 14.99
N GLY A 24 -2.62 13.90 15.62
CA GLY A 24 -1.96 15.09 15.10
C GLY A 24 -1.43 14.79 13.72
N ASP A 25 -1.75 15.64 12.74
CA ASP A 25 -1.22 15.49 11.39
C ASP A 25 0.31 15.42 11.46
N VAL A 26 0.87 14.32 10.99
CA VAL A 26 2.32 14.18 10.88
C VAL A 26 2.78 15.08 9.74
N LEU A 27 3.58 16.10 10.06
CA LEU A 27 4.18 16.96 9.06
C LEU A 27 5.61 16.49 8.76
N LEU A 28 5.93 16.34 7.49
CA LEU A 28 7.29 16.10 7.02
C LEU A 28 7.65 17.18 6.01
N ASN A 29 8.74 17.89 6.25
CA ASN A 29 9.16 19.04 5.43
C ASN A 29 8.07 20.12 5.26
N GLY A 30 7.15 20.26 6.24
CA GLY A 30 6.04 21.20 6.19
C GLY A 30 4.82 20.74 5.38
N GLU A 31 4.87 19.57 4.78
CA GLU A 31 3.74 18.93 4.09
C GLU A 31 3.05 17.93 5.02
N LYS A 32 1.73 17.85 4.94
CA LYS A 32 0.93 16.86 5.66
C LYS A 32 1.17 15.49 5.07
N VAL A 33 1.57 14.53 5.90
CA VAL A 33 1.70 13.13 5.51
C VAL A 33 0.36 12.45 5.65
N GLU A 34 -0.13 11.87 4.57
CA GLU A 34 -1.35 11.09 4.54
C GLU A 34 -1.04 9.60 4.60
N GLN A 35 -1.65 8.90 5.53
CA GLN A 35 -1.57 7.43 5.54
C GLN A 35 -2.54 6.88 4.50
N LEU A 36 -2.02 6.05 3.59
CA LEU A 36 -2.80 5.41 2.54
C LEU A 36 -2.87 3.90 2.73
N ASP A 37 -3.97 3.36 2.27
CA ASP A 37 -4.16 1.93 2.03
C ASP A 37 -3.92 1.64 0.54
N TRP A 38 -3.50 0.42 0.20
CA TRP A 38 -3.13 0.02 -1.15
C TRP A 38 -4.28 0.16 -2.16
N GLU A 39 -5.53 -0.05 -1.72
CA GLU A 39 -6.74 0.08 -2.52
C GLU A 39 -6.90 1.48 -3.11
N GLN A 40 -6.39 2.51 -2.43
CA GLN A 40 -6.47 3.91 -2.89
C GLN A 40 -5.55 4.20 -4.09
N LEU A 41 -4.61 3.30 -4.38
CA LEU A 41 -3.73 3.39 -5.55
C LEU A 41 -4.35 2.80 -6.81
N MET A 42 -5.54 2.19 -6.70
CA MET A 42 -6.31 1.67 -7.83
C MET A 42 -7.49 2.57 -8.14
N PRO A 43 -7.84 2.79 -9.42
CA PRO A 43 -9.13 3.34 -9.78
C PRO A 43 -10.27 2.50 -9.19
N ALA A 44 -11.33 3.15 -8.71
CA ALA A 44 -12.42 2.48 -8.02
C ALA A 44 -13.21 1.46 -8.89
N ASP A 45 -13.10 1.61 -10.20
CA ASP A 45 -13.72 0.73 -11.21
C ASP A 45 -12.76 -0.32 -11.76
N TYR A 46 -11.51 -0.38 -11.26
CA TYR A 46 -10.55 -1.38 -11.70
C TYR A 46 -10.84 -2.74 -11.06
N SER A 47 -11.01 -3.75 -11.90
CA SER A 47 -11.17 -5.15 -11.51
C SER A 47 -10.52 -6.05 -12.53
N LEU A 48 -10.06 -7.21 -12.10
CA LEU A 48 -9.60 -8.31 -12.95
C LEU A 48 -10.72 -9.31 -13.26
N ASP A 49 -11.92 -9.11 -12.74
CA ASP A 49 -13.04 -10.05 -12.93
C ASP A 49 -13.29 -10.30 -14.41
N GLY A 50 -13.32 -9.26 -15.24
CA GLY A 50 -13.49 -9.39 -16.69
C GLY A 50 -12.41 -10.21 -17.39
N PHE A 51 -11.23 -10.38 -16.78
CA PHE A 51 -10.21 -11.31 -17.30
C PHE A 51 -10.57 -12.76 -17.01
N PHE A 52 -11.25 -13.04 -15.90
CA PHE A 52 -11.53 -14.39 -15.42
C PHE A 52 -12.94 -14.89 -15.77
N ASP A 53 -13.90 -14.01 -16.05
CA ASP A 53 -15.33 -14.33 -16.20
C ASP A 53 -15.64 -15.44 -17.23
N ASP A 54 -14.90 -15.48 -18.35
CA ASP A 54 -15.12 -16.43 -19.44
C ASP A 54 -14.05 -17.56 -19.46
N ARG A 55 -13.23 -17.68 -18.40
CA ARG A 55 -12.11 -18.63 -18.37
C ARG A 55 -12.28 -19.66 -17.25
N ASP A 56 -12.21 -20.94 -17.60
CA ASP A 56 -12.21 -22.04 -16.63
C ASP A 56 -10.81 -22.16 -15.99
N ILE A 57 -10.60 -21.44 -14.89
CA ILE A 57 -9.34 -21.45 -14.13
C ILE A 57 -9.04 -22.85 -13.56
N GLY A 58 -10.08 -23.63 -13.26
CA GLY A 58 -9.93 -24.99 -12.72
C GLY A 58 -9.36 -26.01 -13.71
N ALA A 59 -9.38 -25.66 -14.99
CA ALA A 59 -8.81 -26.48 -16.07
C ALA A 59 -7.37 -26.09 -16.44
N TRP A 60 -6.75 -25.15 -15.72
CA TRP A 60 -5.39 -24.73 -16.02
C TRP A 60 -4.38 -25.82 -15.61
N ASP A 61 -3.64 -26.30 -16.60
CA ASP A 61 -2.56 -27.27 -16.43
C ASP A 61 -1.26 -26.59 -16.83
N ASP A 62 -0.28 -26.58 -15.94
CA ASP A 62 1.03 -25.94 -16.15
C ASP A 62 1.77 -26.50 -17.37
N LEU A 63 1.41 -27.70 -17.83
CA LEU A 63 1.99 -28.33 -19.00
C LEU A 63 1.22 -28.03 -20.31
N ASP A 64 0.05 -27.39 -20.23
CA ASP A 64 -0.71 -27.02 -21.43
C ASP A 64 -0.18 -25.71 -22.03
N PRO A 65 0.24 -25.72 -23.31
CA PRO A 65 0.66 -24.48 -23.99
C PRO A 65 -0.38 -23.35 -23.96
N LYS A 66 -1.67 -23.68 -23.83
CA LYS A 66 -2.73 -22.66 -23.69
C LYS A 66 -2.65 -21.96 -22.34
N THR A 67 -2.32 -22.67 -21.27
CA THR A 67 -2.11 -22.07 -19.95
C THR A 67 -0.94 -21.08 -19.98
N ALA A 68 0.15 -21.42 -20.67
CA ALA A 68 1.29 -20.51 -20.83
C ALA A 68 0.89 -19.20 -21.54
N LEU A 69 0.10 -19.29 -22.63
CA LEU A 69 -0.42 -18.11 -23.34
C LEU A 69 -1.33 -17.24 -22.46
N LEU A 70 -2.19 -17.88 -21.65
CA LEU A 70 -3.08 -17.18 -20.72
C LEU A 70 -2.29 -16.48 -19.61
N MET A 71 -1.22 -17.10 -19.12
CA MET A 71 -0.32 -16.48 -18.14
C MET A 71 0.42 -15.28 -18.71
N ASP A 72 0.87 -15.35 -19.98
CA ASP A 72 1.49 -14.21 -20.66
C ASP A 72 0.47 -13.07 -20.84
N GLU A 73 -0.78 -13.38 -21.20
CA GLU A 73 -1.85 -12.39 -21.31
C GLU A 73 -2.16 -11.74 -19.95
N LEU A 74 -2.31 -12.56 -18.90
CA LEU A 74 -2.53 -12.07 -17.54
C LEU A 74 -1.39 -11.13 -17.10
N GLN A 75 -0.15 -11.52 -17.36
CA GLN A 75 1.01 -10.72 -17.02
C GLN A 75 0.98 -9.35 -17.74
N GLN A 76 0.59 -9.30 -19.00
CA GLN A 76 0.44 -8.03 -19.73
C GLN A 76 -0.65 -7.15 -19.12
N VAL A 77 -1.79 -7.73 -18.75
CA VAL A 77 -2.88 -7.01 -18.07
C VAL A 77 -2.41 -6.45 -16.74
N LEU A 78 -1.73 -7.26 -15.92
CA LEU A 78 -1.18 -6.83 -14.63
C LEU A 78 -0.15 -5.71 -14.76
N GLN A 79 0.75 -5.80 -15.75
CA GLN A 79 1.78 -4.79 -16.01
C GLN A 79 1.20 -3.46 -16.51
N SER A 80 0.02 -3.48 -17.12
CA SER A 80 -0.65 -2.31 -17.68
C SER A 80 -1.80 -1.78 -16.83
N ALA A 81 -1.89 -2.20 -15.56
CA ALA A 81 -2.95 -1.78 -14.67
C ALA A 81 -3.01 -0.25 -14.53
N PRO A 82 -4.21 0.37 -14.64
CA PRO A 82 -4.36 1.80 -14.59
C PRO A 82 -4.03 2.36 -13.21
N ILE A 83 -3.45 3.56 -13.18
CA ILE A 83 -3.10 4.29 -11.97
C ILE A 83 -4.12 5.39 -11.66
N VAL A 84 -4.04 5.98 -10.47
CA VAL A 84 -4.81 7.16 -10.04
C VAL A 84 -3.93 8.40 -10.21
N PRO A 85 -4.15 9.24 -11.28
CA PRO A 85 -3.28 10.37 -11.57
C PRO A 85 -3.20 11.41 -10.45
N GLU A 86 -4.28 11.54 -9.65
CA GLU A 86 -4.39 12.49 -8.53
C GLU A 86 -3.44 12.16 -7.38
N MET A 87 -2.81 10.98 -7.40
CA MET A 87 -1.80 10.58 -6.43
C MET A 87 -0.44 11.23 -6.67
N ASP A 88 -0.21 11.83 -7.86
CA ASP A 88 1.06 12.46 -8.15
C ASP A 88 1.37 13.61 -7.21
N GLY A 89 2.58 13.61 -6.66
CA GLY A 89 3.07 14.66 -5.77
C GLY A 89 2.55 14.61 -4.34
N ARG A 90 1.68 13.66 -3.97
CA ARG A 90 1.17 13.54 -2.60
C ARG A 90 2.25 13.02 -1.65
N MET A 91 2.30 13.60 -0.46
CA MET A 91 3.14 13.12 0.64
C MET A 91 2.39 12.05 1.40
N ILE A 92 2.83 10.79 1.29
CA ILE A 92 2.13 9.64 1.84
C ILE A 92 2.99 8.80 2.77
N LYS A 93 2.32 8.01 3.61
CA LYS A 93 2.88 6.91 4.38
C LYS A 93 2.07 5.64 4.08
N ILE A 94 2.75 4.59 3.65
CA ILE A 94 2.11 3.33 3.23
C ILE A 94 2.91 2.14 3.77
N PRO A 95 2.23 1.08 4.28
CA PRO A 95 2.92 -0.12 4.73
C PRO A 95 3.16 -1.08 3.58
N GLY A 96 4.20 -1.89 3.65
CA GLY A 96 4.42 -2.95 2.65
C GLY A 96 5.67 -3.75 2.89
N PHE A 97 5.91 -4.69 1.99
CA PHE A 97 7.07 -5.57 1.99
C PHE A 97 8.08 -5.13 0.93
N VAL A 98 9.35 -5.19 1.29
CA VAL A 98 10.45 -4.80 0.41
C VAL A 98 10.86 -5.97 -0.46
N VAL A 99 10.79 -5.80 -1.77
CA VAL A 99 11.35 -6.72 -2.77
C VAL A 99 12.61 -6.09 -3.35
N PRO A 100 13.80 -6.59 -2.98
CA PRO A 100 15.06 -6.01 -3.42
C PRO A 100 15.23 -6.06 -4.94
N VAL A 101 15.66 -4.94 -5.53
CA VAL A 101 16.09 -4.83 -6.93
C VAL A 101 17.60 -4.65 -7.00
N GLU A 102 18.17 -3.79 -6.14
CA GLU A 102 19.61 -3.53 -6.06
C GLU A 102 20.02 -3.28 -4.61
N GLY A 103 21.08 -3.94 -4.18
CA GLY A 103 21.60 -3.80 -2.82
C GLY A 103 22.96 -4.44 -2.63
N GLU A 104 23.56 -4.18 -1.48
CA GLU A 104 24.84 -4.73 -1.07
C GLU A 104 24.85 -5.07 0.43
N ASN A 105 25.35 -6.25 0.80
CA ASN A 105 25.54 -6.65 2.21
C ASN A 105 24.30 -6.46 3.11
N GLN A 106 23.11 -6.92 2.67
CA GLN A 106 21.81 -6.74 3.34
C GLN A 106 21.29 -5.30 3.35
N ASN A 107 22.01 -4.36 2.76
CA ASN A 107 21.51 -3.01 2.57
C ASN A 107 20.90 -2.89 1.17
N VAL A 108 19.63 -2.54 1.09
CA VAL A 108 18.89 -2.46 -0.16
C VAL A 108 18.66 -0.98 -0.50
N PHE A 109 19.11 -0.59 -1.68
CA PHE A 109 19.02 0.80 -2.16
C PHE A 109 17.85 1.00 -3.11
N LYS A 110 17.63 0.00 -4.00
CA LYS A 110 16.51 0.02 -4.95
C LYS A 110 15.63 -1.18 -4.72
N PHE A 111 14.34 -0.94 -4.63
CA PHE A 111 13.38 -1.99 -4.30
C PHE A 111 11.98 -1.66 -4.82
N PHE A 112 11.18 -2.70 -4.93
CA PHE A 112 9.74 -2.56 -4.99
C PHE A 112 9.16 -2.67 -3.58
N LEU A 113 8.19 -1.81 -3.28
CA LEU A 113 7.29 -1.99 -2.15
C LEU A 113 6.00 -2.60 -2.67
N VAL A 114 5.53 -3.67 -2.00
CA VAL A 114 4.36 -4.45 -2.39
C VAL A 114 3.44 -4.71 -1.18
N PRO A 115 2.12 -4.96 -1.39
CA PRO A 115 1.15 -5.06 -0.30
C PRO A 115 1.26 -6.34 0.54
N TYR A 116 1.84 -7.41 -0.01
CA TYR A 116 1.92 -8.70 0.68
C TYR A 116 3.25 -9.39 0.43
N PHE A 117 3.62 -10.23 1.39
CA PHE A 117 4.86 -11.01 1.32
C PHE A 117 4.83 -12.03 0.17
N GLY A 118 5.98 -12.22 -0.48
CA GLY A 118 6.17 -13.20 -1.55
C GLY A 118 5.72 -12.72 -2.93
N ALA A 119 5.13 -11.54 -3.02
CA ALA A 119 4.83 -10.91 -4.30
C ALA A 119 6.11 -10.76 -5.14
N CYS A 120 6.03 -11.01 -6.44
CA CYS A 120 7.13 -10.95 -7.41
C CYS A 120 8.21 -12.06 -7.25
N ILE A 121 8.15 -12.92 -6.23
CA ILE A 121 9.18 -13.96 -5.99
C ILE A 121 8.62 -15.37 -6.23
N HIS A 122 7.44 -15.66 -5.69
CA HIS A 122 6.86 -17.02 -5.70
C HIS A 122 5.51 -17.09 -6.43
N VAL A 123 4.92 -15.96 -6.74
CA VAL A 123 3.64 -15.81 -7.43
C VAL A 123 3.78 -14.74 -8.51
N PRO A 124 2.90 -14.70 -9.52
CA PRO A 124 2.87 -13.58 -10.46
C PRO A 124 2.90 -12.25 -9.71
N PRO A 125 3.60 -11.22 -10.22
CA PRO A 125 3.64 -9.92 -9.57
C PRO A 125 2.23 -9.34 -9.44
N PRO A 126 1.97 -8.51 -8.42
CA PRO A 126 0.72 -7.78 -8.32
C PRO A 126 0.51 -6.88 -9.55
N PRO A 127 -0.70 -6.35 -9.76
CA PRO A 127 -0.93 -5.31 -10.76
C PRO A 127 0.03 -4.14 -10.55
N SER A 128 0.46 -3.50 -11.64
CA SER A 128 1.46 -2.42 -11.57
C SER A 128 1.03 -1.25 -10.68
N ASN A 129 -0.27 -1.01 -10.51
CA ASN A 129 -0.83 -0.03 -9.59
C ASN A 129 -0.77 -0.45 -8.11
N GLN A 130 -0.33 -1.67 -7.82
CA GLN A 130 -0.05 -2.20 -6.49
C GLN A 130 1.45 -2.42 -6.25
N ILE A 131 2.29 -1.73 -7.01
CA ILE A 131 3.74 -1.77 -6.88
C ILE A 131 4.26 -0.34 -6.89
N ILE A 132 5.09 0.01 -5.90
CA ILE A 132 5.80 1.28 -5.83
C ILE A 132 7.30 1.00 -5.96
N TYR A 133 7.96 1.59 -6.96
CA TYR A 133 9.41 1.57 -7.05
C TYR A 133 10.02 2.67 -6.19
N ALA A 134 11.04 2.32 -5.42
CA ALA A 134 11.78 3.23 -4.57
C ALA A 134 13.27 3.15 -4.86
N ASP A 135 13.90 4.33 -4.95
CA ASP A 135 15.35 4.53 -4.98
C ASP A 135 15.72 5.35 -3.73
N TYR A 136 16.46 4.73 -2.81
CA TYR A 136 16.77 5.30 -1.50
C TYR A 136 18.25 5.13 -1.17
N GLU A 137 19.05 6.13 -1.49
CA GLU A 137 20.52 6.13 -1.35
C GLU A 137 21.06 5.72 0.04
N PRO A 138 20.42 6.14 1.18
CA PRO A 138 20.86 5.63 2.48
C PRO A 138 20.73 4.10 2.59
N GLY A 139 19.86 3.52 1.78
CA GLY A 139 19.51 2.12 1.84
C GLY A 139 18.65 1.77 3.05
N VAL A 140 18.04 0.61 3.00
CA VAL A 140 17.33 -0.02 4.12
C VAL A 140 18.02 -1.33 4.46
N LYS A 141 18.43 -1.48 5.72
CA LYS A 141 18.95 -2.73 6.21
C LYS A 141 17.79 -3.67 6.50
N LEU A 142 17.70 -4.73 5.73
CA LEU A 142 16.70 -5.77 5.92
C LEU A 142 17.29 -6.89 6.79
N GLU A 143 16.73 -7.12 7.97
CA GLU A 143 17.04 -8.27 8.80
C GLU A 143 16.32 -9.51 8.28
N SER A 144 15.11 -9.32 7.75
CA SER A 144 14.31 -10.35 7.11
C SER A 144 13.45 -9.75 5.98
N LEU A 145 13.30 -10.50 4.89
CA LEU A 145 12.35 -10.16 3.81
C LEU A 145 10.88 -10.33 4.24
N TYR A 146 10.65 -10.96 5.39
CA TYR A 146 9.30 -11.16 5.96
C TYR A 146 8.81 -9.94 6.74
N ASP A 147 9.71 -9.00 7.05
CA ASP A 147 9.37 -7.84 7.85
C ASP A 147 8.74 -6.77 6.97
N ALA A 148 7.55 -6.34 7.34
CA ALA A 148 6.92 -5.21 6.70
C ALA A 148 7.54 -3.89 7.19
N VAL A 149 7.50 -2.88 6.35
CA VAL A 149 7.98 -1.53 6.67
C VAL A 149 6.90 -0.48 6.40
N TRP A 150 7.00 0.64 7.09
CA TRP A 150 6.35 1.88 6.69
C TRP A 150 7.27 2.65 5.77
N LEU A 151 6.80 2.96 4.57
CA LEU A 151 7.47 3.83 3.63
C LEU A 151 6.79 5.20 3.64
N THR A 152 7.57 6.26 3.86
CA THR A 152 7.06 7.64 3.84
C THR A 152 7.81 8.43 2.80
N GLY A 153 7.08 9.09 1.90
CA GLY A 153 7.69 9.84 0.80
C GLY A 153 6.67 10.52 -0.09
N LYS A 154 7.18 11.18 -1.11
CA LYS A 154 6.36 11.82 -2.14
C LYS A 154 6.11 10.84 -3.28
N LEU A 155 4.84 10.46 -3.48
CA LEU A 155 4.43 9.55 -4.54
C LEU A 155 4.50 10.24 -5.91
N ARG A 156 4.86 9.49 -6.94
CA ARG A 156 4.90 9.93 -8.34
C ARG A 156 4.18 8.93 -9.22
N THR A 157 3.37 9.43 -10.14
CA THR A 157 2.71 8.63 -11.17
C THR A 157 3.67 8.39 -12.35
N LYS A 158 4.80 7.77 -12.04
CA LYS A 158 5.85 7.43 -13.00
C LYS A 158 6.05 5.93 -13.03
N THR A 159 5.91 5.34 -14.20
CA THR A 159 6.16 3.92 -14.43
C THR A 159 7.65 3.60 -14.36
N PHE A 160 7.99 2.48 -13.73
CA PHE A 160 9.32 1.89 -13.78
C PHE A 160 9.18 0.41 -14.11
N SER A 161 9.97 -0.09 -15.09
CA SER A 161 9.93 -1.49 -15.52
C SER A 161 11.27 -2.16 -15.26
N HIS A 162 11.20 -3.36 -14.72
CA HIS A 162 12.33 -4.24 -14.43
C HIS A 162 11.94 -5.68 -14.78
N GLU A 163 12.91 -6.58 -14.92
CA GLU A 163 12.62 -7.99 -15.22
C GLU A 163 11.74 -8.69 -14.18
N LEU A 164 11.78 -8.23 -12.91
CA LEU A 164 10.94 -8.79 -11.83
C LEU A 164 9.50 -8.30 -11.92
N ALA A 165 9.26 -7.03 -12.22
CA ALA A 165 7.93 -6.43 -12.25
C ALA A 165 7.94 -5.06 -12.92
N SER A 166 6.73 -4.56 -13.25
CA SER A 166 6.49 -3.17 -13.63
C SER A 166 5.71 -2.47 -12.52
N SER A 167 6.18 -1.29 -12.08
CA SER A 167 5.44 -0.45 -11.13
C SER A 167 4.73 0.69 -11.84
N GLY A 168 3.50 1.01 -11.42
CA GLY A 168 2.76 2.17 -11.88
C GLY A 168 3.18 3.46 -11.16
N TYR A 169 3.84 3.31 -10.02
CA TYR A 169 4.26 4.40 -9.16
C TYR A 169 5.74 4.33 -8.83
N THR A 170 6.34 5.49 -8.60
CA THR A 170 7.64 5.61 -7.94
C THR A 170 7.50 6.50 -6.71
N MET A 171 8.44 6.44 -5.77
CA MET A 171 8.42 7.27 -4.57
C MET A 171 9.76 7.94 -4.32
N ASP A 172 9.72 9.27 -4.13
CA ASP A 172 10.84 10.02 -3.55
C ASP A 172 10.82 9.75 -2.03
N VAL A 173 11.63 8.80 -1.56
CA VAL A 173 11.57 8.30 -0.19
C VAL A 173 12.26 9.26 0.79
N TYR A 174 11.59 9.59 1.89
CA TYR A 174 12.13 10.40 2.98
C TYR A 174 12.40 9.61 4.24
N ARG A 175 11.61 8.55 4.50
CA ARG A 175 11.74 7.73 5.70
C ARG A 175 11.28 6.30 5.46
N ILE A 176 11.99 5.37 6.09
CA ILE A 176 11.62 3.96 6.19
C ILE A 176 11.65 3.58 7.67
N GLU A 177 10.59 2.95 8.17
CA GLU A 177 10.44 2.55 9.57
C GLU A 177 9.93 1.10 9.63
N PRO A 178 10.32 0.29 10.62
CA PRO A 178 9.69 -1.01 10.82
C PRO A 178 8.17 -0.88 11.00
N TYR A 179 7.42 -1.80 10.43
CA TYR A 179 5.99 -1.90 10.68
C TYR A 179 5.77 -2.59 12.03
N ASN A 180 5.43 -1.79 13.04
CA ASN A 180 5.05 -2.29 14.36
C ASN A 180 3.54 -2.04 14.53
N GLU A 181 2.79 -3.12 14.81
CA GLU A 181 1.38 -3.03 15.21
C GLU A 181 1.21 -2.38 16.59
#